data_4d2cde51ba1e9813602565ea6cb548d1
#
_entry.id   4d2cde51ba1e9813602565ea6cb548d1
#
_cell.length_a   1.000
_cell.length_b   1.000
_cell.length_c   1.000
_cell.angle_alpha   90.00
_cell.angle_beta   90.00
_cell.angle_gamma   90.00
#
_symmetry.space_group_name_H-M   'P 1'
#
loop_
_entity.id
_entity.type
_entity.pdbx_description
1 polymer ?
#
loop_
_entity_poly.entity_id
_entity_poly.type
_entity_poly.pdbx_seq_one_letter_code
_entity_poly.pdbx_strand_id
1 'polypeptide(L)'
;MEDEIEYEEEYNYENECVESNLNSDNQISQIPNKTVDFEIIKNSEIIKKRDIIINKFIESSCLNYDEAELVLMKFNWNYDKLIDIWYDDTEKIKIESHIEQSPESIKDISKFIKNNNITGNFCPICFCDIEKDNFLSLKCNHNFCKDCFIEYINNKLLTQPMNILETPCPLNGCNLYLTRTIYRKCITEKKMQKIFAKSVVYNFIRTNKEIKVCPNAYCNYSIRVQDSIAKEIICKCGYIFCFSCLEESHIPCNCEMVKKWNSFQKKLYKKYSDLIKTRDGNLKYLDDYNWIKNNTKKCPKCQISIEKNQGCNHMVCQKEAGGCGYQFCWNCLGSWKHHNYNCYKNEEKKINNELEDKELDRFIKYYKGWKIQEYNINFNEKIRNKIEEYKNDLVEEKNLVQDDVKFLEDALETIFNCNRLLKYIFIFGYFLKENANITLFEYNYHFLHYQNDLLLESIELEKLPNIIEIQDKNLFQKMFLEYKDNTFSLIKLIETYKNNLINEIDNNLYDKIDYNRIIYNY
;
A
#
# COMPACT_ATOMS: atom_id res chain seq x y z
N MET A 1 12.38 -44.92 16.58
CA MET A 1 11.03 -44.97 17.21
C MET A 1 11.03 -44.04 18.41
N GLU A 2 11.46 -42.77 18.21
CA GLU A 2 11.53 -41.74 19.28
C GLU A 2 11.36 -40.30 18.75
N ASP A 3 10.86 -40.12 17.52
CA ASP A 3 10.73 -38.77 16.94
C ASP A 3 9.28 -38.37 16.57
N GLU A 4 8.27 -39.05 17.10
CA GLU A 4 6.86 -38.80 16.70
C GLU A 4 6.01 -38.00 17.69
N ILE A 5 6.54 -37.48 18.80
CA ILE A 5 5.71 -36.88 19.88
C ILE A 5 5.77 -35.35 20.00
N GLU A 6 6.57 -34.64 19.19
CA GLU A 6 6.73 -33.18 19.37
C GLU A 6 5.90 -32.29 18.40
N TYR A 7 4.96 -32.84 17.65
CA TYR A 7 4.22 -32.05 16.63
C TYR A 7 2.96 -31.31 17.13
N GLU A 8 2.47 -31.60 18.34
CA GLU A 8 1.20 -31.02 18.81
C GLU A 8 1.35 -29.77 19.69
N GLU A 9 2.52 -29.46 20.25
CA GLU A 9 2.67 -28.33 21.19
C GLU A 9 3.04 -26.98 20.55
N GLU A 10 3.44 -26.92 19.28
CA GLU A 10 3.90 -25.66 18.65
C GLU A 10 2.80 -24.77 18.06
N TYR A 11 1.54 -25.20 18.06
CA TYR A 11 0.43 -24.38 17.52
C TYR A 11 -0.42 -23.69 18.58
N ASN A 12 -0.13 -23.88 19.85
CA ASN A 12 -0.77 -23.15 20.96
C ASN A 12 -0.05 -21.86 21.30
N TYR A 13 0.21 -21.00 20.31
CA TYR A 13 0.31 -19.57 20.59
C TYR A 13 -1.12 -19.00 20.67
N GLU A 14 -1.83 -19.42 21.71
CA GLU A 14 -3.04 -18.75 22.15
C GLU A 14 -2.66 -17.40 22.77
N ASN A 15 -3.15 -16.37 22.12
CA ASN A 15 -3.91 -15.26 22.65
C ASN A 15 -3.53 -14.76 24.06
N GLU A 16 -2.65 -13.77 24.12
CA GLU A 16 -2.93 -12.60 24.91
C GLU A 16 -3.12 -11.40 23.99
N CYS A 17 -4.11 -11.48 23.12
CA CYS A 17 -4.87 -10.33 22.69
C CYS A 17 -6.13 -10.38 23.52
N VAL A 18 -6.31 -9.38 24.35
CA VAL A 18 -7.49 -9.10 25.15
C VAL A 18 -8.74 -9.42 24.31
N GLU A 19 -9.43 -10.50 24.62
CA GLU A 19 -10.79 -10.74 24.19
C GLU A 19 -11.69 -9.72 24.88
N SER A 20 -11.88 -8.57 24.25
CA SER A 20 -13.08 -7.80 24.51
C SER A 20 -14.24 -8.60 23.92
N ASN A 21 -15.03 -9.21 24.80
CA ASN A 21 -16.28 -9.85 24.47
C ASN A 21 -17.20 -8.85 23.76
N LEU A 22 -17.27 -8.89 22.45
CA LEU A 22 -18.31 -8.24 21.65
C LEU A 22 -19.47 -9.23 21.48
N ASN A 23 -20.19 -9.46 22.57
CA ASN A 23 -21.58 -9.87 22.55
C ASN A 23 -22.41 -8.72 23.08
N SER A 24 -22.84 -7.84 22.18
CA SER A 24 -24.01 -7.00 22.42
C SER A 24 -24.76 -6.86 21.10
N ASP A 25 -25.89 -7.58 21.04
CA ASP A 25 -26.96 -7.34 20.10
C ASP A 25 -27.42 -5.88 20.19
N ASN A 26 -26.93 -5.03 19.31
CA ASN A 26 -27.56 -3.75 19.01
C ASN A 26 -27.85 -3.74 17.51
N GLN A 27 -29.14 -3.89 17.22
CA GLN A 27 -29.75 -3.68 15.92
C GLN A 27 -29.47 -2.25 15.44
N ILE A 28 -28.35 -2.06 14.76
CA ILE A 28 -28.15 -0.92 13.87
C ILE A 28 -28.85 -1.32 12.57
N SER A 29 -29.89 -0.57 12.24
CA SER A 29 -30.67 -0.71 11.01
C SER A 29 -29.75 -0.82 9.79
N GLN A 30 -29.64 -2.02 9.25
CA GLN A 30 -28.91 -2.33 8.03
C GLN A 30 -29.57 -1.61 6.85
N ILE A 31 -28.92 -0.57 6.35
CA ILE A 31 -29.16 -0.06 5.01
C ILE A 31 -28.55 -1.09 4.04
N PRO A 32 -29.22 -1.52 2.97
CA PRO A 32 -28.74 -2.61 2.13
C PRO A 32 -27.62 -2.11 1.21
N ASN A 33 -26.39 -2.02 1.73
CA ASN A 33 -25.25 -2.20 0.88
C ASN A 33 -25.26 -3.66 0.44
N LYS A 34 -25.08 -3.94 -0.85
CA LYS A 34 -24.78 -5.29 -1.34
C LYS A 34 -23.52 -5.75 -0.62
N THR A 35 -23.71 -6.32 0.57
CA THR A 35 -22.64 -6.98 1.31
C THR A 35 -22.23 -8.17 0.47
N VAL A 36 -21.07 -8.07 -0.14
CA VAL A 36 -20.44 -9.23 -0.76
C VAL A 36 -20.14 -10.20 0.39
N ASP A 37 -20.75 -11.36 0.37
CA ASP A 37 -20.48 -12.40 1.35
C ASP A 37 -19.02 -12.84 1.22
N PHE A 38 -18.22 -12.53 2.21
CA PHE A 38 -16.86 -13.02 2.34
C PHE A 38 -16.68 -13.75 3.65
N GLU A 39 -15.85 -14.77 3.63
CA GLU A 39 -15.51 -15.58 4.79
C GLU A 39 -14.10 -15.23 5.25
N ILE A 40 -13.93 -14.97 6.56
CA ILE A 40 -12.61 -14.77 7.16
C ILE A 40 -12.15 -16.08 7.77
N ILE A 41 -11.08 -16.65 7.22
CA ILE A 41 -10.53 -17.95 7.57
C ILE A 41 -9.22 -17.76 8.34
N LYS A 42 -9.02 -18.50 9.43
CA LYS A 42 -7.71 -18.52 10.11
C LYS A 42 -6.66 -19.20 9.22
N ASN A 43 -5.46 -18.64 9.16
CA ASN A 43 -4.37 -19.22 8.37
C ASN A 43 -3.99 -20.63 8.83
N SER A 44 -4.21 -20.98 10.10
CA SER A 44 -4.00 -22.33 10.64
C SER A 44 -4.87 -23.40 9.95
N GLU A 45 -6.10 -23.07 9.57
CA GLU A 45 -6.98 -24.00 8.85
C GLU A 45 -6.51 -24.25 7.42
N ILE A 46 -5.97 -23.21 6.78
CA ILE A 46 -5.38 -23.32 5.45
C ILE A 46 -4.10 -24.17 5.51
N ILE A 47 -3.29 -23.99 6.55
CA ILE A 47 -2.08 -24.79 6.78
C ILE A 47 -2.44 -26.27 6.94
N LYS A 48 -3.46 -26.61 7.73
CA LYS A 48 -3.90 -28.01 7.87
C LYS A 48 -4.27 -28.66 6.53
N LYS A 49 -4.99 -27.93 5.66
CA LYS A 49 -5.31 -28.42 4.30
C LYS A 49 -4.06 -28.65 3.46
N ARG A 50 -3.09 -27.74 3.54
CA ARG A 50 -1.80 -27.87 2.86
C ARG A 50 -1.04 -29.11 3.37
N ASP A 51 -0.95 -29.29 4.68
CA ASP A 51 -0.23 -30.39 5.30
C ASP A 51 -0.81 -31.75 4.91
N ILE A 52 -2.14 -31.86 4.74
CA ILE A 52 -2.79 -33.06 4.20
C ILE A 52 -2.27 -33.39 2.79
N ILE A 53 -2.12 -32.38 1.92
CA ILE A 53 -1.62 -32.59 0.55
C ILE A 53 -0.16 -33.00 0.57
N ILE A 54 0.66 -32.39 1.44
CA ILE A 54 2.09 -32.75 1.58
C ILE A 54 2.23 -34.19 2.04
N ASN A 55 1.53 -34.60 3.10
CA ASN A 55 1.59 -35.94 3.63
C ASN A 55 1.13 -36.98 2.60
N LYS A 56 0.05 -36.70 1.87
CA LYS A 56 -0.39 -37.56 0.76
C LYS A 56 0.71 -37.73 -0.31
N PHE A 57 1.47 -36.68 -0.61
CA PHE A 57 2.54 -36.76 -1.61
C PHE A 57 3.79 -37.48 -1.05
N ILE A 58 4.11 -37.34 0.23
CA ILE A 58 5.19 -38.06 0.90
C ILE A 58 4.99 -39.57 0.79
N GLU A 59 3.75 -40.06 1.05
CA GLU A 59 3.40 -41.47 0.96
C GLU A 59 3.70 -42.06 -0.44
N SER A 60 3.58 -41.26 -1.50
CA SER A 60 3.78 -41.65 -2.88
C SER A 60 5.18 -41.41 -3.41
N SER A 61 5.96 -40.49 -2.84
CA SER A 61 7.22 -39.99 -3.41
C SER A 61 8.48 -40.41 -2.66
N CYS A 62 8.36 -40.88 -1.42
CA CYS A 62 9.47 -41.15 -0.49
C CYS A 62 10.37 -39.94 -0.22
N LEU A 63 9.88 -38.71 -0.42
CA LEU A 63 10.55 -37.46 -0.06
C LEU A 63 10.31 -37.12 1.41
N ASN A 64 11.22 -36.31 1.99
CA ASN A 64 10.92 -35.71 3.28
C ASN A 64 9.93 -34.54 3.14
N TYR A 65 9.42 -34.03 4.25
CA TYR A 65 8.40 -32.97 4.26
C TYR A 65 8.83 -31.70 3.52
N ASP A 66 10.05 -31.22 3.76
CA ASP A 66 10.58 -30.00 3.15
C ASP A 66 10.74 -30.15 1.61
N GLU A 67 11.19 -31.31 1.17
CA GLU A 67 11.34 -31.63 -0.26
C GLU A 67 9.99 -31.75 -0.95
N ALA A 68 9.05 -32.46 -0.33
CA ALA A 68 7.68 -32.59 -0.85
C ALA A 68 6.99 -31.24 -0.97
N GLU A 69 7.18 -30.35 0.02
CA GLU A 69 6.66 -28.96 -0.02
C GLU A 69 7.19 -28.19 -1.25
N LEU A 70 8.51 -28.23 -1.50
CA LEU A 70 9.12 -27.52 -2.63
C LEU A 70 8.66 -28.08 -3.99
N VAL A 71 8.52 -29.39 -4.11
CA VAL A 71 8.01 -30.02 -5.33
C VAL A 71 6.54 -29.61 -5.57
N LEU A 72 5.67 -29.76 -4.58
CA LEU A 72 4.26 -29.38 -4.69
C LEU A 72 4.10 -27.91 -5.01
N MET A 73 4.92 -27.02 -4.41
CA MET A 73 4.94 -25.61 -4.70
C MET A 73 5.25 -25.32 -6.17
N LYS A 74 6.27 -25.99 -6.74
CA LYS A 74 6.64 -25.87 -8.16
C LYS A 74 5.49 -26.24 -9.10
N PHE A 75 4.70 -27.25 -8.73
CA PHE A 75 3.53 -27.71 -9.48
C PHE A 75 2.21 -27.08 -9.04
N ASN A 76 2.28 -25.90 -8.37
CA ASN A 76 1.13 -25.13 -7.95
C ASN A 76 0.14 -25.94 -7.10
N TRP A 77 0.63 -26.83 -6.24
CA TRP A 77 -0.15 -27.68 -5.34
C TRP A 77 -1.16 -28.60 -6.03
N ASN A 78 -0.99 -28.83 -7.33
CA ASN A 78 -1.84 -29.75 -8.09
C ASN A 78 -1.30 -31.19 -7.96
N TYR A 79 -1.76 -31.87 -6.92
CA TYR A 79 -1.33 -33.24 -6.59
C TYR A 79 -1.58 -34.21 -7.75
N ASP A 80 -2.78 -34.20 -8.34
CA ASP A 80 -3.16 -35.18 -9.36
C ASP A 80 -2.28 -35.03 -10.60
N LYS A 81 -2.06 -33.81 -11.07
CA LYS A 81 -1.15 -33.56 -12.19
C LYS A 81 0.30 -33.93 -11.87
N LEU A 82 0.74 -33.69 -10.61
CA LEU A 82 2.10 -33.99 -10.20
C LEU A 82 2.35 -35.51 -10.17
N ILE A 83 1.41 -36.28 -9.60
CA ILE A 83 1.60 -37.71 -9.45
C ILE A 83 1.64 -38.42 -10.80
N ASP A 84 0.89 -37.96 -11.81
CA ASP A 84 0.90 -38.49 -13.15
C ASP A 84 2.30 -38.44 -13.81
N ILE A 85 3.06 -37.36 -13.53
CA ILE A 85 4.39 -37.14 -14.12
C ILE A 85 5.55 -37.55 -13.20
N TRP A 86 5.29 -37.75 -11.90
CA TRP A 86 6.32 -37.99 -10.90
C TRP A 86 7.12 -39.28 -11.20
N TYR A 87 6.42 -40.31 -11.62
CA TYR A 87 7.06 -41.63 -11.91
C TYR A 87 7.74 -41.67 -13.27
N ASP A 88 7.45 -40.74 -14.18
CA ASP A 88 8.06 -40.72 -15.51
C ASP A 88 9.49 -40.15 -15.46
N ASP A 89 9.74 -39.07 -14.72
CA ASP A 89 11.06 -38.43 -14.64
C ASP A 89 11.29 -37.74 -13.29
N THR A 90 11.43 -38.53 -12.24
CA THR A 90 11.63 -38.05 -10.87
C THR A 90 12.87 -37.16 -10.71
N GLU A 91 14.01 -37.51 -11.39
CA GLU A 91 15.25 -36.72 -11.24
C GLU A 91 15.11 -35.34 -11.87
N LYS A 92 14.50 -35.25 -13.02
CA LYS A 92 14.21 -33.96 -13.66
C LYS A 92 13.31 -33.07 -12.79
N ILE A 93 12.25 -33.64 -12.22
CA ILE A 93 11.34 -32.92 -11.33
C ILE A 93 12.06 -32.42 -10.09
N LYS A 94 12.95 -33.18 -9.49
CA LYS A 94 13.76 -32.76 -8.34
C LYS A 94 14.68 -31.59 -8.69
N ILE A 95 15.34 -31.62 -9.84
CA ILE A 95 16.18 -30.53 -10.34
C ILE A 95 15.33 -29.26 -10.61
N GLU A 96 14.21 -29.40 -11.30
CA GLU A 96 13.30 -28.30 -11.62
C GLU A 96 12.66 -27.68 -10.37
N SER A 97 12.50 -28.48 -9.32
CA SER A 97 11.98 -28.04 -8.00
C SER A 97 13.08 -27.50 -7.07
N HIS A 98 14.32 -27.41 -7.55
CA HIS A 98 15.47 -26.89 -6.81
C HIS A 98 15.76 -27.64 -5.49
N ILE A 99 15.44 -28.92 -5.41
CA ILE A 99 15.81 -29.82 -4.29
C ILE A 99 17.06 -30.63 -4.59
N GLU A 100 17.48 -30.70 -5.85
CA GLU A 100 18.75 -31.26 -6.32
C GLU A 100 19.48 -30.28 -7.25
N GLN A 101 20.81 -30.35 -7.29
CA GLN A 101 21.62 -29.45 -8.12
C GLN A 101 21.63 -29.92 -9.56
N SER A 102 21.45 -28.97 -10.50
CA SER A 102 21.65 -29.27 -11.92
C SER A 102 23.14 -29.45 -12.26
N PRO A 103 23.48 -30.21 -13.32
CA PRO A 103 24.87 -30.34 -13.78
C PRO A 103 25.51 -28.98 -14.13
N GLU A 104 24.74 -28.01 -14.62
CA GLU A 104 25.20 -26.65 -14.92
C GLU A 104 25.55 -25.90 -13.63
N SER A 105 24.71 -26.00 -12.62
CA SER A 105 24.95 -25.39 -11.32
C SER A 105 26.24 -25.91 -10.68
N ILE A 106 26.51 -27.21 -10.73
CA ILE A 106 27.74 -27.82 -10.22
C ILE A 106 28.98 -27.27 -10.95
N LYS A 107 28.91 -27.09 -12.27
CA LYS A 107 30.00 -26.49 -13.07
C LYS A 107 30.23 -25.01 -12.69
N ASP A 108 29.16 -24.23 -12.54
CA ASP A 108 29.26 -22.80 -12.21
C ASP A 108 29.80 -22.57 -10.80
N ILE A 109 29.41 -23.38 -9.82
CA ILE A 109 29.98 -23.39 -8.49
C ILE A 109 31.48 -23.72 -8.54
N SER A 110 31.87 -24.72 -9.30
CA SER A 110 33.28 -25.13 -9.47
C SER A 110 34.13 -24.02 -10.09
N LYS A 111 33.58 -23.27 -11.08
CA LYS A 111 34.24 -22.10 -11.67
C LYS A 111 34.36 -20.96 -10.67
N PHE A 112 33.29 -20.67 -9.90
CA PHE A 112 33.29 -19.64 -8.89
C PHE A 112 34.37 -19.88 -7.82
N ILE A 113 34.45 -21.12 -7.31
CA ILE A 113 35.44 -21.53 -6.32
C ILE A 113 36.87 -21.34 -6.88
N LYS A 114 37.13 -21.77 -8.13
CA LYS A 114 38.45 -21.62 -8.78
C LYS A 114 38.81 -20.15 -9.01
N ASN A 115 37.88 -19.35 -9.55
CA ASN A 115 38.15 -17.95 -9.90
C ASN A 115 38.44 -17.06 -8.69
N ASN A 116 37.91 -17.40 -7.51
CA ASN A 116 38.09 -16.64 -6.29
C ASN A 116 39.17 -17.25 -5.36
N ASN A 117 39.93 -18.27 -5.81
CA ASN A 117 40.97 -18.96 -5.05
C ASN A 117 40.50 -19.41 -3.65
N ILE A 118 39.29 -19.93 -3.60
CA ILE A 118 38.64 -20.31 -2.36
C ILE A 118 39.22 -21.64 -1.88
N THR A 119 40.13 -21.56 -0.93
CA THR A 119 40.74 -22.73 -0.25
C THR A 119 40.44 -22.63 1.25
N GLY A 120 39.59 -23.52 1.76
CA GLY A 120 39.33 -23.60 3.19
C GLY A 120 37.87 -23.36 3.58
N ASN A 121 37.64 -23.25 4.88
CA ASN A 121 36.31 -23.10 5.49
C ASN A 121 35.99 -21.61 5.68
N PHE A 122 35.53 -20.94 4.61
CA PHE A 122 35.23 -19.51 4.62
C PHE A 122 33.75 -19.25 4.34
N CYS A 123 33.22 -18.12 4.83
CA CYS A 123 31.86 -17.69 4.59
C CYS A 123 31.75 -16.94 3.24
N PRO A 124 30.94 -17.40 2.27
CA PRO A 124 30.77 -16.73 1.00
C PRO A 124 30.05 -15.36 1.08
N ILE A 125 29.52 -15.00 2.24
CA ILE A 125 28.81 -13.72 2.45
C ILE A 125 29.77 -12.62 2.91
N CYS A 126 30.55 -12.87 3.98
CA CYS A 126 31.49 -11.90 4.54
C CYS A 126 32.95 -12.13 4.14
N PHE A 127 33.25 -13.24 3.48
CA PHE A 127 34.61 -13.66 3.07
C PHE A 127 35.61 -13.85 4.22
N CYS A 128 35.12 -14.05 5.45
CA CYS A 128 35.94 -14.38 6.62
C CYS A 128 36.00 -15.89 6.84
N ASP A 129 37.04 -16.35 7.55
CA ASP A 129 37.12 -17.74 8.00
C ASP A 129 35.98 -18.07 8.96
N ILE A 130 35.42 -19.26 8.81
CA ILE A 130 34.29 -19.71 9.63
C ILE A 130 34.85 -20.32 10.94
N GLU A 131 34.41 -19.80 12.07
CA GLU A 131 34.68 -20.37 13.38
C GLU A 131 34.03 -21.75 13.54
N LYS A 132 34.75 -22.69 14.22
CA LYS A 132 34.36 -24.11 14.28
C LYS A 132 32.95 -24.35 14.86
N ASP A 133 32.48 -23.47 15.76
CA ASP A 133 31.21 -23.64 16.48
C ASP A 133 30.10 -22.66 16.04
N ASN A 134 30.40 -21.75 15.09
CA ASN A 134 29.47 -20.70 14.67
C ASN A 134 29.18 -20.75 13.15
N PHE A 135 28.80 -21.93 12.64
CA PHE A 135 28.46 -22.07 11.23
C PHE A 135 27.12 -22.81 11.02
N LEU A 136 26.56 -22.59 9.86
CA LEU A 136 25.40 -23.29 9.37
C LEU A 136 25.75 -23.94 8.03
N SER A 137 25.55 -25.27 7.94
CA SER A 137 25.72 -26.03 6.72
C SER A 137 24.39 -26.32 6.08
N LEU A 138 24.28 -26.08 4.78
CA LEU A 138 23.08 -26.38 4.00
C LEU A 138 23.17 -27.79 3.38
N LYS A 139 22.05 -28.31 2.85
CA LYS A 139 21.98 -29.58 2.13
C LYS A 139 22.97 -29.65 0.94
N CYS A 140 23.28 -28.50 0.33
CA CYS A 140 24.28 -28.37 -0.73
C CYS A 140 25.75 -28.40 -0.23
N ASN A 141 25.99 -28.66 1.04
CA ASN A 141 27.29 -28.64 1.70
C ASN A 141 28.03 -27.29 1.66
N HIS A 142 27.30 -26.19 1.43
CA HIS A 142 27.83 -24.84 1.54
C HIS A 142 27.69 -24.34 2.98
N ASN A 143 28.77 -23.80 3.53
CA ASN A 143 28.86 -23.34 4.90
C ASN A 143 28.85 -21.82 4.97
N PHE A 144 28.19 -21.25 5.98
CA PHE A 144 28.05 -19.81 6.21
C PHE A 144 28.22 -19.50 7.70
N CYS A 145 28.74 -18.32 8.04
CA CYS A 145 28.64 -17.80 9.39
C CYS A 145 27.16 -17.71 9.78
N LYS A 146 26.83 -18.13 10.99
CA LYS A 146 25.44 -18.14 11.46
C LYS A 146 24.81 -16.75 11.40
N ASP A 147 25.52 -15.72 11.83
CA ASP A 147 25.03 -14.34 11.83
C ASP A 147 24.79 -13.80 10.41
N CYS A 148 25.76 -14.02 9.49
CA CYS A 148 25.60 -13.63 8.08
C CYS A 148 24.39 -14.31 7.43
N PHE A 149 24.15 -15.57 7.75
CA PHE A 149 23.05 -16.32 7.19
C PHE A 149 21.69 -15.89 7.76
N ILE A 150 21.62 -15.60 9.06
CA ILE A 150 20.42 -15.04 9.70
C ILE A 150 20.09 -13.67 9.11
N GLU A 151 21.08 -12.80 8.92
CA GLU A 151 20.89 -11.51 8.28
C GLU A 151 20.40 -11.64 6.84
N TYR A 152 20.97 -12.56 6.07
CA TYR A 152 20.50 -12.88 4.71
C TYR A 152 19.02 -13.30 4.70
N ILE A 153 18.62 -14.22 5.58
CA ILE A 153 17.22 -14.68 5.70
C ILE A 153 16.30 -13.53 6.10
N ASN A 154 16.67 -12.74 7.10
CA ASN A 154 15.87 -11.61 7.58
C ASN A 154 15.69 -10.56 6.49
N ASN A 155 16.74 -10.24 5.74
CA ASN A 155 16.66 -9.32 4.62
C ASN A 155 15.71 -9.86 3.53
N LYS A 156 15.84 -11.14 3.16
CA LYS A 156 14.93 -11.78 2.18
C LYS A 156 13.49 -11.78 2.66
N LEU A 157 13.25 -12.06 3.93
CA LEU A 157 11.92 -12.08 4.52
C LEU A 157 11.27 -10.68 4.52
N LEU A 158 12.05 -9.62 4.72
CA LEU A 158 11.56 -8.24 4.69
C LEU A 158 11.35 -7.71 3.27
N THR A 159 12.24 -8.05 2.34
CA THR A 159 12.22 -7.52 0.97
C THR A 159 11.33 -8.33 0.02
N GLN A 160 11.27 -9.65 0.22
CA GLN A 160 10.57 -10.58 -0.67
C GLN A 160 9.75 -11.65 0.11
N PRO A 161 8.89 -11.27 1.07
CA PRO A 161 8.19 -12.22 1.93
C PRO A 161 7.36 -13.23 1.14
N MET A 162 6.76 -12.82 0.03
CA MET A 162 5.88 -13.68 -0.78
C MET A 162 6.61 -14.80 -1.52
N ASN A 163 7.90 -14.63 -1.79
CA ASN A 163 8.74 -15.60 -2.50
C ASN A 163 9.79 -16.23 -1.58
N ILE A 164 9.60 -16.18 -0.27
CA ILE A 164 10.61 -16.61 0.71
C ILE A 164 10.99 -18.09 0.54
N LEU A 165 10.04 -18.97 0.18
CA LEU A 165 10.30 -20.39 -0.07
C LEU A 165 11.05 -20.65 -1.39
N GLU A 166 11.16 -19.65 -2.27
CA GLU A 166 11.92 -19.69 -3.51
C GLU A 166 13.32 -19.07 -3.36
N THR A 167 13.78 -18.88 -2.13
CA THR A 167 15.10 -18.29 -1.86
C THR A 167 16.20 -19.32 -2.07
N PRO A 168 17.15 -19.07 -2.96
CA PRO A 168 18.27 -19.99 -3.19
C PRO A 168 19.35 -19.88 -2.10
N CYS A 169 20.24 -20.86 -2.09
CA CYS A 169 21.48 -20.79 -1.34
C CYS A 169 22.26 -19.50 -1.69
N PRO A 170 22.85 -18.77 -0.69
CA PRO A 170 23.57 -17.53 -0.98
C PRO A 170 24.83 -17.67 -1.85
N LEU A 171 25.36 -18.90 -2.01
CA LEU A 171 26.54 -19.10 -2.85
C LEU A 171 26.20 -18.91 -4.33
N ASN A 172 26.99 -18.05 -5.00
CA ASN A 172 26.81 -17.80 -6.42
C ASN A 172 26.91 -19.08 -7.27
N GLY A 173 25.92 -19.31 -8.13
CA GLY A 173 25.81 -20.51 -8.95
C GLY A 173 25.04 -21.67 -8.28
N CYS A 174 24.75 -21.62 -6.99
CA CYS A 174 23.94 -22.65 -6.32
C CYS A 174 22.44 -22.31 -6.48
N ASN A 175 21.69 -23.26 -7.03
CA ASN A 175 20.26 -23.10 -7.31
C ASN A 175 19.34 -23.84 -6.33
N LEU A 176 19.90 -24.50 -5.29
CA LEU A 176 19.08 -25.19 -4.30
C LEU A 176 18.33 -24.18 -3.42
N TYR A 177 17.03 -24.43 -3.23
CA TYR A 177 16.20 -23.59 -2.37
C TYR A 177 16.39 -23.92 -0.89
N LEU A 178 16.18 -22.89 -0.05
CA LEU A 178 16.21 -23.05 1.40
C LEU A 178 14.94 -23.74 1.86
N THR A 179 15.09 -24.71 2.72
CA THR A 179 13.97 -25.49 3.25
C THR A 179 13.32 -24.81 4.44
N ARG A 180 12.06 -25.15 4.73
CA ARG A 180 11.33 -24.62 5.87
C ARG A 180 12.03 -24.87 7.21
N THR A 181 12.64 -26.03 7.37
CA THR A 181 13.43 -26.37 8.57
C THR A 181 14.59 -25.39 8.81
N ILE A 182 15.26 -24.91 7.75
CA ILE A 182 16.31 -23.90 7.86
C ILE A 182 15.74 -22.57 8.37
N TYR A 183 14.60 -22.11 7.83
CA TYR A 183 13.95 -20.89 8.30
C TYR A 183 13.59 -20.95 9.78
N ARG A 184 13.00 -22.06 10.23
CA ARG A 184 12.65 -22.27 11.65
C ARG A 184 13.86 -22.18 12.58
N LYS A 185 15.02 -22.70 12.16
CA LYS A 185 16.26 -22.61 12.94
C LYS A 185 16.85 -21.19 13.01
N CYS A 186 16.62 -20.37 11.97
CA CYS A 186 17.24 -19.05 11.86
C CYS A 186 16.35 -17.90 12.36
N ILE A 187 15.03 -18.04 12.26
CA ILE A 187 14.08 -16.97 12.63
C ILE A 187 13.68 -17.14 14.09
N THR A 188 14.31 -16.38 14.98
CA THR A 188 14.04 -16.42 16.44
C THR A 188 13.05 -15.34 16.90
N GLU A 189 12.96 -14.21 16.19
CA GLU A 189 12.10 -13.09 16.54
C GLU A 189 10.62 -13.40 16.22
N LYS A 190 9.72 -13.27 17.21
CA LYS A 190 8.26 -13.52 17.06
C LYS A 190 7.63 -12.78 15.89
N LYS A 191 8.04 -11.54 15.65
CA LYS A 191 7.56 -10.72 14.55
C LYS A 191 7.90 -11.35 13.19
N MET A 192 9.13 -11.79 13.01
CA MET A 192 9.61 -12.43 11.80
C MET A 192 8.98 -13.82 11.59
N GLN A 193 8.75 -14.57 12.68
CA GLN A 193 8.02 -15.84 12.63
C GLN A 193 6.60 -15.66 12.08
N LYS A 194 5.88 -14.62 12.51
CA LYS A 194 4.53 -14.31 11.97
C LYS A 194 4.56 -13.97 10.48
N ILE A 195 5.55 -13.17 10.04
CA ILE A 195 5.72 -12.85 8.61
C ILE A 195 6.02 -14.12 7.82
N PHE A 196 6.91 -14.97 8.31
CA PHE A 196 7.25 -16.25 7.65
C PHE A 196 6.04 -17.19 7.55
N ALA A 197 5.32 -17.39 8.65
CA ALA A 197 4.10 -18.22 8.65
C ALA A 197 3.08 -17.72 7.63
N LYS A 198 2.88 -16.41 7.54
CA LYS A 198 2.01 -15.78 6.53
C LYS A 198 2.49 -16.02 5.10
N SER A 199 3.80 -15.90 4.88
CA SER A 199 4.39 -16.14 3.55
C SER A 199 4.19 -17.58 3.07
N VAL A 200 4.27 -18.55 3.98
CA VAL A 200 3.98 -19.96 3.70
C VAL A 200 2.52 -20.17 3.28
N VAL A 201 1.58 -19.54 4.00
CA VAL A 201 0.14 -19.58 3.64
C VAL A 201 -0.10 -18.93 2.28
N TYR A 202 0.50 -17.77 2.04
CA TYR A 202 0.38 -17.07 0.76
C TYR A 202 0.86 -17.94 -0.41
N ASN A 203 2.00 -18.59 -0.25
CA ASN A 203 2.53 -19.47 -1.27
C ASN A 203 1.54 -20.60 -1.63
N PHE A 204 0.90 -21.20 -0.65
CA PHE A 204 -0.10 -22.25 -0.86
C PHE A 204 -1.35 -21.74 -1.58
N ILE A 205 -1.87 -20.56 -1.24
CA ILE A 205 -3.12 -20.05 -1.79
C ILE A 205 -2.97 -19.22 -3.07
N ARG A 206 -1.73 -18.89 -3.48
CA ARG A 206 -1.50 -18.04 -4.66
C ARG A 206 -2.12 -18.56 -5.96
N THR A 207 -2.37 -19.86 -6.05
CA THR A 207 -3.06 -20.51 -7.17
C THR A 207 -4.57 -20.45 -7.05
N ASN A 208 -5.10 -20.09 -5.88
CA ASN A 208 -6.53 -19.98 -5.62
C ASN A 208 -6.99 -18.52 -5.77
N LYS A 209 -7.88 -18.27 -6.74
CA LYS A 209 -8.38 -16.91 -7.01
C LYS A 209 -9.40 -16.41 -5.98
N GLU A 210 -10.08 -17.33 -5.31
CA GLU A 210 -11.13 -17.00 -4.33
C GLU A 210 -10.59 -16.69 -2.94
N ILE A 211 -9.36 -17.13 -2.62
CA ILE A 211 -8.77 -16.96 -1.30
C ILE A 211 -7.54 -16.05 -1.40
N LYS A 212 -7.46 -15.05 -0.54
CA LYS A 212 -6.30 -14.17 -0.42
C LYS A 212 -5.92 -13.93 1.02
N VAL A 213 -4.63 -13.78 1.29
CA VAL A 213 -4.10 -13.44 2.62
C VAL A 213 -4.36 -11.97 2.91
N CYS A 214 -4.74 -11.62 4.13
CA CYS A 214 -4.81 -10.22 4.55
C CYS A 214 -3.44 -9.54 4.34
N PRO A 215 -3.36 -8.36 3.69
CA PRO A 215 -2.09 -7.68 3.42
C PRO A 215 -1.33 -7.23 4.66
N ASN A 216 -2.01 -7.00 5.80
CA ASN A 216 -1.35 -6.62 7.05
C ASN A 216 -0.32 -7.69 7.45
N ALA A 217 0.95 -7.29 7.63
CA ALA A 217 2.08 -8.18 7.88
C ALA A 217 1.91 -9.08 9.11
N TYR A 218 1.20 -8.60 10.13
CA TYR A 218 1.03 -9.30 11.41
C TYR A 218 -0.31 -10.02 11.55
N CYS A 219 -1.14 -10.03 10.50
CA CYS A 219 -2.46 -10.64 10.51
C CYS A 219 -2.38 -12.14 10.16
N ASN A 220 -3.11 -12.97 10.88
CA ASN A 220 -3.17 -14.42 10.69
C ASN A 220 -4.48 -14.89 10.03
N TYR A 221 -5.16 -13.98 9.30
CA TYR A 221 -6.38 -14.27 8.60
C TYR A 221 -6.22 -14.22 7.09
N SER A 222 -6.93 -15.10 6.40
CA SER A 222 -7.17 -15.08 4.96
C SER A 222 -8.64 -14.84 4.68
N ILE A 223 -8.94 -14.30 3.54
CA ILE A 223 -10.29 -13.95 3.13
C ILE A 223 -10.67 -14.79 1.93
N ARG A 224 -11.82 -15.45 2.00
CA ARG A 224 -12.44 -16.13 0.87
C ARG A 224 -13.64 -15.33 0.38
N VAL A 225 -13.70 -15.08 -0.91
CA VAL A 225 -14.81 -14.41 -1.58
C VAL A 225 -15.38 -15.36 -2.62
N GLN A 226 -16.69 -15.62 -2.58
CA GLN A 226 -17.34 -16.56 -3.50
C GLN A 226 -17.49 -15.96 -4.90
N ASP A 227 -17.74 -14.64 -4.99
CA ASP A 227 -17.78 -13.91 -6.26
C ASP A 227 -16.74 -12.80 -6.23
N SER A 228 -15.85 -12.77 -7.24
CA SER A 228 -14.68 -11.86 -7.34
C SER A 228 -15.02 -10.36 -7.43
N ILE A 229 -16.23 -9.95 -7.03
CA ILE A 229 -16.76 -8.57 -7.15
C ILE A 229 -16.50 -7.75 -5.88
N ALA A 230 -15.99 -8.35 -4.79
CA ALA A 230 -15.73 -7.62 -3.55
C ALA A 230 -14.66 -6.54 -3.76
N LYS A 231 -15.09 -5.28 -3.71
CA LYS A 231 -14.19 -4.13 -3.87
C LYS A 231 -13.44 -3.83 -2.56
N GLU A 232 -14.11 -3.91 -1.42
CA GLU A 232 -13.55 -3.58 -0.10
C GLU A 232 -13.74 -4.73 0.89
N ILE A 233 -12.69 -5.05 1.61
CA ILE A 233 -12.68 -6.08 2.66
C ILE A 233 -12.22 -5.44 3.97
N ILE A 234 -12.97 -5.71 5.04
CA ILE A 234 -12.61 -5.36 6.42
C ILE A 234 -12.17 -6.65 7.10
N CYS A 235 -10.89 -6.79 7.37
CA CYS A 235 -10.35 -7.95 8.07
C CYS A 235 -10.61 -7.87 9.58
N LYS A 236 -10.67 -9.02 10.27
CA LYS A 236 -10.75 -9.06 11.75
C LYS A 236 -9.61 -8.30 12.47
N CYS A 237 -8.48 -8.06 11.81
CA CYS A 237 -7.40 -7.22 12.35
C CYS A 237 -7.62 -5.72 12.19
N GLY A 238 -8.78 -5.28 11.69
CA GLY A 238 -9.09 -3.88 11.41
C GLY A 238 -8.53 -3.34 10.10
N TYR A 239 -7.69 -4.10 9.36
CA TYR A 239 -7.14 -3.63 8.11
C TYR A 239 -8.18 -3.67 6.98
N ILE A 240 -8.31 -2.56 6.26
CA ILE A 240 -9.30 -2.37 5.20
C ILE A 240 -8.57 -2.29 3.85
N PHE A 241 -8.90 -3.20 2.93
CA PHE A 241 -8.17 -3.34 1.67
C PHE A 241 -9.04 -3.76 0.49
N CYS A 242 -8.53 -3.53 -0.72
CA CYS A 242 -9.14 -4.00 -1.96
C CYS A 242 -8.80 -5.48 -2.19
N PHE A 243 -9.83 -6.32 -2.32
CA PHE A 243 -9.61 -7.75 -2.59
C PHE A 243 -8.88 -8.01 -3.91
N SER A 244 -9.09 -7.18 -4.93
CA SER A 244 -8.49 -7.41 -6.25
C SER A 244 -6.98 -7.19 -6.27
N CYS A 245 -6.48 -6.04 -5.74
CA CYS A 245 -5.07 -5.65 -5.80
C CYS A 245 -4.30 -5.81 -4.49
N LEU A 246 -4.99 -6.08 -3.36
CA LEU A 246 -4.43 -6.21 -2.00
C LEU A 246 -3.83 -4.92 -1.42
N GLU A 247 -3.96 -3.81 -2.11
CA GLU A 247 -3.59 -2.49 -1.60
C GLU A 247 -4.69 -1.93 -0.69
N GLU A 248 -4.41 -0.80 -0.01
CA GLU A 248 -5.42 -0.07 0.77
C GLU A 248 -6.73 0.06 -0.02
N SER A 249 -7.87 -0.06 0.67
CA SER A 249 -9.17 0.14 0.03
C SER A 249 -9.24 1.51 -0.63
N HIS A 250 -9.66 1.52 -1.87
CA HIS A 250 -9.67 2.70 -2.72
C HIS A 250 -11.05 3.02 -3.32
N ILE A 251 -12.12 2.65 -2.61
CA ILE A 251 -13.48 3.05 -2.98
C ILE A 251 -13.58 4.59 -2.99
N PRO A 252 -14.20 5.20 -4.03
CA PRO A 252 -14.97 4.59 -5.11
C PRO A 252 -14.16 4.24 -6.37
N CYS A 253 -12.85 4.41 -6.37
CA CYS A 253 -12.00 4.10 -7.52
C CYS A 253 -11.87 2.59 -7.77
N ASN A 254 -11.70 2.21 -9.03
CA ASN A 254 -11.20 0.88 -9.36
C ASN A 254 -9.66 0.84 -9.39
N CYS A 255 -9.08 -0.37 -9.43
CA CYS A 255 -7.64 -0.55 -9.43
C CYS A 255 -6.91 0.13 -10.60
N GLU A 256 -7.56 0.24 -11.76
CA GLU A 256 -6.99 0.87 -12.95
C GLU A 256 -6.81 2.39 -12.76
N MET A 257 -7.82 3.05 -12.19
CA MET A 257 -7.75 4.48 -11.88
C MET A 257 -6.60 4.80 -10.93
N VAL A 258 -6.48 4.04 -9.85
CA VAL A 258 -5.41 4.23 -8.86
C VAL A 258 -4.03 3.97 -9.48
N LYS A 259 -3.89 2.93 -10.28
CA LYS A 259 -2.64 2.62 -10.98
C LYS A 259 -2.24 3.74 -11.95
N LYS A 260 -3.19 4.26 -12.72
CA LYS A 260 -2.95 5.40 -13.63
C LYS A 260 -2.59 6.66 -12.86
N TRP A 261 -3.32 6.98 -11.79
CA TRP A 261 -3.03 8.12 -10.92
C TRP A 261 -1.61 8.06 -10.35
N ASN A 262 -1.21 6.93 -9.79
CA ASN A 262 0.13 6.74 -9.24
C ASN A 262 1.23 6.86 -10.32
N SER A 263 0.94 6.41 -11.54
CA SER A 263 1.85 6.58 -12.68
C SER A 263 2.03 8.05 -13.07
N PHE A 264 0.93 8.85 -13.07
CA PHE A 264 0.98 10.28 -13.34
C PHE A 264 1.79 11.03 -12.29
N GLN A 265 1.56 10.74 -11.00
CA GLN A 265 2.35 11.33 -9.92
C GLN A 265 3.85 11.09 -10.11
N LYS A 266 4.26 9.86 -10.39
CA LYS A 266 5.67 9.51 -10.61
C LYS A 266 6.27 10.26 -11.80
N LYS A 267 5.54 10.39 -12.90
CA LYS A 267 6.00 11.13 -14.10
C LYS A 267 6.16 12.61 -13.79
N LEU A 268 5.18 13.24 -13.14
CA LEU A 268 5.25 14.65 -12.75
C LEU A 268 6.39 14.90 -11.77
N TYR A 269 6.54 14.05 -10.75
CA TYR A 269 7.64 14.15 -9.80
C TYR A 269 9.00 14.09 -10.52
N LYS A 270 9.19 13.14 -11.43
CA LYS A 270 10.45 13.00 -12.20
C LYS A 270 10.73 14.23 -13.07
N LYS A 271 9.71 14.81 -13.71
CA LYS A 271 9.86 15.97 -14.60
C LYS A 271 10.19 17.25 -13.84
N TYR A 272 9.61 17.43 -12.65
CA TYR A 272 9.75 18.64 -11.85
C TYR A 272 10.67 18.47 -10.63
N SER A 273 11.34 17.31 -10.49
CA SER A 273 12.27 17.03 -9.38
C SER A 273 13.40 18.05 -9.26
N ASP A 274 13.86 18.60 -10.38
CA ASP A 274 14.93 19.62 -10.40
C ASP A 274 14.46 20.99 -9.89
N LEU A 275 13.15 21.26 -9.97
CA LEU A 275 12.50 22.44 -9.39
C LEU A 275 12.12 22.22 -7.91
N ILE A 276 12.01 20.96 -7.46
CA ILE A 276 11.54 20.56 -6.12
C ILE A 276 12.67 20.53 -5.07
N LYS A 277 13.92 20.76 -5.42
CA LYS A 277 15.07 20.68 -4.49
C LYS A 277 15.06 21.71 -3.34
N THR A 278 13.93 22.32 -3.04
CA THR A 278 13.73 23.09 -1.80
C THR A 278 13.20 22.20 -0.68
N ARG A 279 13.84 22.34 0.48
CA ARG A 279 13.90 21.48 1.66
C ARG A 279 12.60 21.01 2.33
N ASP A 280 11.45 21.54 1.96
CA ASP A 280 10.17 21.25 2.63
C ASP A 280 9.16 20.79 1.60
N GLY A 281 8.76 19.51 1.63
CA GLY A 281 7.76 18.90 0.74
C GLY A 281 6.34 19.55 0.80
N ASN A 282 6.24 20.86 0.95
CA ASN A 282 5.04 21.62 1.22
C ASN A 282 4.27 22.03 -0.06
N LEU A 283 2.95 22.09 0.07
CA LEU A 283 1.94 22.56 -0.89
C LEU A 283 2.25 23.93 -1.55
N LYS A 284 3.09 24.75 -0.96
CA LYS A 284 3.59 26.03 -1.49
C LYS A 284 4.16 25.90 -2.91
N TYR A 285 4.69 24.75 -3.22
CA TYR A 285 5.28 24.39 -4.50
C TYR A 285 4.28 24.38 -5.69
N LEU A 286 3.05 23.92 -5.48
CA LEU A 286 2.01 23.90 -6.53
C LEU A 286 1.50 25.32 -6.85
N ASP A 287 1.54 26.22 -5.87
CA ASP A 287 1.19 27.62 -6.06
C ASP A 287 2.31 28.36 -6.79
N ASP A 288 3.58 28.07 -6.46
CA ASP A 288 4.75 28.57 -7.19
C ASP A 288 4.77 28.05 -8.65
N TYR A 289 4.37 26.78 -8.88
CA TYR A 289 4.24 26.25 -10.24
C TYR A 289 3.16 26.96 -11.05
N ASN A 290 1.98 27.19 -10.49
CA ASN A 290 0.90 27.94 -11.17
C ASN A 290 1.32 29.37 -11.46
N TRP A 291 2.02 30.02 -10.53
CA TRP A 291 2.56 31.36 -10.75
C TRP A 291 3.59 31.37 -11.88
N ILE A 292 4.58 30.46 -11.85
CA ILE A 292 5.60 30.32 -12.90
C ILE A 292 4.93 30.05 -14.25
N LYS A 293 3.98 29.12 -14.32
CA LYS A 293 3.24 28.77 -15.54
C LYS A 293 2.49 29.96 -16.13
N ASN A 294 1.82 30.73 -15.30
CA ASN A 294 0.98 31.84 -15.74
C ASN A 294 1.79 33.11 -16.07
N ASN A 295 2.93 33.30 -15.44
CA ASN A 295 3.72 34.53 -15.53
C ASN A 295 5.04 34.36 -16.30
N THR A 296 5.45 33.14 -16.67
CA THR A 296 6.70 32.89 -17.39
C THR A 296 6.51 32.11 -18.69
N LYS A 297 7.46 32.28 -19.65
CA LYS A 297 7.60 31.40 -20.81
C LYS A 297 9.04 30.90 -20.92
N LYS A 298 9.20 29.70 -21.46
CA LYS A 298 10.53 29.10 -21.65
C LYS A 298 11.26 29.74 -22.82
N CYS A 299 12.54 30.04 -22.65
CA CYS A 299 13.40 30.45 -23.75
C CYS A 299 13.42 29.38 -24.84
N PRO A 300 13.16 29.72 -26.12
CA PRO A 300 13.14 28.75 -27.22
C PRO A 300 14.47 28.04 -27.45
N LYS A 301 15.60 28.62 -26.99
CA LYS A 301 16.94 28.08 -27.21
C LYS A 301 17.47 27.26 -26.03
N CYS A 302 17.36 27.75 -24.79
CA CYS A 302 17.95 27.09 -23.61
C CYS A 302 16.94 26.62 -22.58
N GLN A 303 15.63 26.79 -22.82
CA GLN A 303 14.50 26.32 -22.00
C GLN A 303 14.44 26.93 -20.58
N ILE A 304 15.22 27.95 -20.25
CA ILE A 304 15.09 28.69 -18.99
C ILE A 304 13.77 29.46 -18.98
N SER A 305 13.06 29.43 -17.85
CA SER A 305 11.82 30.19 -17.63
C SER A 305 12.14 31.71 -17.53
N ILE A 306 11.44 32.52 -18.30
CA ILE A 306 11.59 33.97 -18.37
C ILE A 306 10.26 34.62 -18.02
N GLU A 307 10.27 35.57 -17.08
CA GLU A 307 9.12 36.39 -16.73
C GLU A 307 8.92 37.53 -17.73
N LYS A 308 7.66 37.85 -18.04
CA LYS A 308 7.36 38.98 -18.93
C LYS A 308 7.52 40.30 -18.19
N ASN A 309 8.52 41.07 -18.57
CA ASN A 309 8.64 42.47 -18.17
C ASN A 309 7.67 43.32 -19.00
N GLN A 310 6.75 43.97 -18.30
CA GLN A 310 5.65 44.81 -18.75
C GLN A 310 5.71 45.33 -20.20
N GLY A 311 4.73 44.93 -21.03
CA GLY A 311 4.36 45.62 -22.28
C GLY A 311 5.07 45.18 -23.58
N CYS A 312 6.34 44.92 -23.60
CA CYS A 312 7.08 44.61 -24.84
C CYS A 312 7.09 43.12 -25.18
N ASN A 313 6.83 42.78 -26.46
CA ASN A 313 6.91 41.38 -26.94
C ASN A 313 8.35 40.98 -27.35
N HIS A 314 9.29 41.91 -27.38
CA HIS A 314 10.70 41.62 -27.59
C HIS A 314 11.35 41.16 -26.28
N MET A 315 11.77 39.92 -26.24
CA MET A 315 12.38 39.30 -25.05
C MET A 315 13.82 38.92 -25.32
N VAL A 316 14.65 39.13 -24.32
CA VAL A 316 16.08 38.73 -24.33
C VAL A 316 16.29 37.77 -23.17
N CYS A 317 16.80 36.58 -23.46
CA CYS A 317 17.20 35.60 -22.43
C CYS A 317 18.49 36.11 -21.76
N GLN A 318 18.37 36.82 -20.65
CA GLN A 318 19.46 37.56 -20.00
C GLN A 318 20.58 36.63 -19.53
N LYS A 319 21.81 36.91 -19.91
CA LYS A 319 23.01 36.13 -19.54
C LYS A 319 23.32 36.25 -18.05
N GLU A 320 23.07 37.40 -17.47
CA GLU A 320 23.27 37.73 -16.06
C GLU A 320 22.36 36.89 -15.16
N ALA A 321 21.19 36.44 -15.68
CA ALA A 321 20.25 35.53 -15.01
C ALA A 321 20.47 34.05 -15.39
N GLY A 322 21.64 33.69 -15.92
CA GLY A 322 21.96 32.32 -16.35
C GLY A 322 21.40 31.93 -17.71
N GLY A 323 20.89 32.89 -18.47
CA GLY A 323 20.32 32.69 -19.80
C GLY A 323 21.34 32.63 -20.92
N CYS A 324 20.89 32.39 -22.17
CA CYS A 324 21.73 32.17 -23.35
C CYS A 324 21.90 33.40 -24.26
N GLY A 325 21.32 34.55 -23.93
CA GLY A 325 21.35 35.79 -24.76
C GLY A 325 20.45 35.73 -25.99
N TYR A 326 19.60 34.71 -26.15
CA TYR A 326 18.71 34.59 -27.31
C TYR A 326 17.60 35.63 -27.28
N GLN A 327 17.38 36.28 -28.43
CA GLN A 327 16.31 37.27 -28.60
C GLN A 327 15.11 36.66 -29.35
N PHE A 328 13.94 36.79 -28.79
CA PHE A 328 12.73 36.16 -29.32
C PHE A 328 11.45 36.99 -29.06
N CYS A 329 10.40 36.68 -29.78
CA CYS A 329 9.11 37.29 -29.56
C CYS A 329 8.31 36.53 -28.46
N TRP A 330 7.80 37.24 -27.46
CA TRP A 330 7.00 36.68 -26.41
C TRP A 330 5.74 35.92 -26.90
N ASN A 331 5.11 36.44 -27.98
CA ASN A 331 3.85 35.86 -28.47
C ASN A 331 4.07 34.56 -29.27
N CYS A 332 4.98 34.57 -30.27
CA CYS A 332 5.17 33.43 -31.17
C CYS A 332 6.40 32.58 -30.87
N LEU A 333 7.24 32.97 -29.91
CA LEU A 333 8.51 32.33 -29.52
C LEU A 333 9.54 32.24 -30.66
N GLY A 334 9.27 32.86 -31.80
CA GLY A 334 10.18 32.95 -32.96
C GLY A 334 11.36 33.90 -32.72
N SER A 335 12.46 33.70 -33.47
CA SER A 335 13.65 34.58 -33.41
C SER A 335 13.30 36.04 -33.74
N TRP A 336 13.76 36.97 -32.88
CA TRP A 336 13.51 38.40 -33.10
C TRP A 336 14.17 38.96 -34.34
N LYS A 337 15.30 38.42 -34.79
CA LYS A 337 16.03 38.89 -35.98
C LYS A 337 15.27 38.82 -37.31
N HIS A 338 14.30 37.94 -37.39
CA HIS A 338 13.47 37.72 -38.59
C HIS A 338 12.00 37.91 -38.32
N HIS A 339 11.66 38.65 -37.27
CA HIS A 339 10.29 38.80 -36.80
C HIS A 339 9.59 39.95 -37.55
N ASN A 340 8.67 39.60 -38.45
CA ASN A 340 7.70 40.55 -38.97
C ASN A 340 6.61 40.79 -37.91
N TYR A 341 6.16 42.05 -37.73
CA TYR A 341 5.23 42.46 -36.69
C TYR A 341 3.87 41.70 -36.70
N ASN A 342 3.56 40.92 -37.74
CA ASN A 342 2.42 40.03 -37.81
C ASN A 342 2.82 38.62 -37.37
N CYS A 343 2.65 38.36 -36.08
CA CYS A 343 2.83 37.02 -35.53
C CYS A 343 1.65 36.13 -35.96
N TYR A 344 1.81 35.36 -37.01
CA TYR A 344 0.86 34.28 -37.31
C TYR A 344 1.10 33.13 -36.32
N LYS A 345 0.12 32.88 -35.44
CA LYS A 345 0.11 31.74 -34.54
C LYS A 345 -0.13 30.47 -35.38
N ASN A 346 0.72 29.46 -35.26
CA ASN A 346 0.39 28.11 -35.69
C ASN A 346 -0.76 27.59 -34.77
N GLU A 347 -1.98 27.65 -35.28
CA GLU A 347 -3.20 27.33 -34.54
C GLU A 347 -3.21 25.86 -34.05
N GLU A 348 -2.67 24.93 -34.83
CA GLU A 348 -2.60 23.50 -34.44
C GLU A 348 -1.70 23.23 -33.24
N LYS A 349 -0.53 23.87 -33.13
CA LYS A 349 0.34 23.77 -31.95
C LYS A 349 -0.26 24.43 -30.71
N LYS A 350 -1.09 25.45 -30.92
CA LYS A 350 -1.76 26.16 -29.83
C LYS A 350 -2.87 25.32 -29.21
N ILE A 351 -3.66 24.62 -30.04
CA ILE A 351 -4.78 23.77 -29.59
C ILE A 351 -4.25 22.61 -28.74
N ASN A 352 -3.18 21.93 -29.16
CA ASN A 352 -2.59 20.84 -28.39
C ASN A 352 -1.99 21.32 -27.04
N ASN A 353 -1.31 22.45 -27.01
CA ASN A 353 -0.77 23.02 -25.79
C ASN A 353 -1.88 23.49 -24.82
N GLU A 354 -2.97 24.07 -25.33
CA GLU A 354 -4.10 24.51 -24.51
C GLU A 354 -4.87 23.32 -23.91
N LEU A 355 -4.98 22.19 -24.61
CA LEU A 355 -5.57 20.96 -24.10
C LEU A 355 -4.67 20.30 -23.02
N GLU A 356 -3.37 20.23 -23.28
CA GLU A 356 -2.42 19.72 -22.29
C GLU A 356 -2.40 20.58 -21.03
N ASP A 357 -2.47 21.88 -21.17
CA ASP A 357 -2.53 22.81 -20.05
C ASP A 357 -3.80 22.64 -19.21
N LYS A 358 -4.96 22.45 -19.83
CA LYS A 358 -6.24 22.21 -19.13
C LYS A 358 -6.22 20.89 -18.35
N GLU A 359 -5.70 19.81 -18.95
CA GLU A 359 -5.58 18.52 -18.27
C GLU A 359 -4.62 18.57 -17.08
N LEU A 360 -3.51 19.30 -17.21
CA LEU A 360 -2.56 19.50 -16.13
C LEU A 360 -3.18 20.33 -14.98
N ASP A 361 -3.90 21.42 -15.31
CA ASP A 361 -4.59 22.24 -14.31
C ASP A 361 -5.66 21.44 -13.57
N ARG A 362 -6.40 20.59 -14.28
CA ARG A 362 -7.35 19.66 -13.68
C ARG A 362 -6.65 18.68 -12.75
N PHE A 363 -5.55 18.05 -13.19
CA PHE A 363 -4.80 17.15 -12.35
C PHE A 363 -4.31 17.84 -11.07
N ILE A 364 -3.75 19.04 -11.18
CA ILE A 364 -3.26 19.81 -10.03
C ILE A 364 -4.39 20.11 -9.04
N LYS A 365 -5.60 20.47 -9.54
CA LYS A 365 -6.77 20.72 -8.70
C LYS A 365 -7.08 19.50 -7.81
N TYR A 366 -7.23 18.32 -8.43
CA TYR A 366 -7.57 17.09 -7.71
C TYR A 366 -6.39 16.55 -6.89
N TYR A 367 -5.16 16.74 -7.34
CA TYR A 367 -3.97 16.35 -6.61
C TYR A 367 -3.81 17.10 -5.29
N LYS A 368 -4.10 18.41 -5.26
CA LYS A 368 -4.09 19.20 -4.00
C LYS A 368 -5.04 18.60 -2.98
N GLY A 369 -6.28 18.32 -3.36
CA GLY A 369 -7.26 17.70 -2.47
C GLY A 369 -6.84 16.31 -1.99
N TRP A 370 -6.37 15.47 -2.90
CA TRP A 370 -5.83 14.15 -2.59
C TRP A 370 -4.68 14.23 -1.58
N LYS A 371 -3.74 15.18 -1.77
CA LYS A 371 -2.56 15.34 -0.91
C LYS A 371 -2.90 15.80 0.50
N ILE A 372 -3.92 16.66 0.63
CA ILE A 372 -4.44 17.09 1.94
C ILE A 372 -4.98 15.88 2.69
N GLN A 373 -5.78 15.02 2.04
CA GLN A 373 -6.32 13.83 2.69
C GLN A 373 -5.24 12.82 3.05
N GLU A 374 -4.22 12.63 2.20
CA GLU A 374 -3.07 11.79 2.54
C GLU A 374 -2.32 12.32 3.77
N TYR A 375 -2.16 13.64 3.90
CA TYR A 375 -1.57 14.25 5.09
C TYR A 375 -2.43 14.01 6.32
N ASN A 376 -3.75 14.23 6.23
CA ASN A 376 -4.70 14.01 7.34
C ASN A 376 -4.65 12.55 7.84
N ILE A 377 -4.62 11.57 6.90
CA ILE A 377 -4.50 10.15 7.24
C ILE A 377 -3.18 9.86 8.00
N ASN A 378 -2.07 10.44 7.59
CA ASN A 378 -0.78 10.26 8.28
C ASN A 378 -0.76 10.91 9.68
N PHE A 379 -1.66 11.84 9.95
CA PHE A 379 -1.80 12.50 11.25
C PHE A 379 -2.73 11.74 12.22
N ASN A 380 -3.46 10.75 11.73
CA ASN A 380 -4.48 10.01 12.48
C ASN A 380 -3.95 9.40 13.79
N GLU A 381 -2.72 8.91 13.81
CA GLU A 381 -2.12 8.29 15.01
C GLU A 381 -1.95 9.31 16.14
N LYS A 382 -1.54 10.54 15.81
CA LYS A 382 -1.41 11.62 16.81
C LYS A 382 -2.77 12.02 17.39
N ILE A 383 -3.80 12.12 16.54
CA ILE A 383 -5.16 12.42 16.95
C ILE A 383 -5.67 11.31 17.87
N ARG A 384 -5.44 10.04 17.52
CA ARG A 384 -5.83 8.89 18.35
C ARG A 384 -5.23 8.96 19.75
N ASN A 385 -3.93 9.22 19.85
CA ASN A 385 -3.25 9.32 21.16
C ASN A 385 -3.84 10.43 22.02
N LYS A 386 -4.13 11.60 21.41
CA LYS A 386 -4.73 12.73 22.12
C LYS A 386 -6.16 12.44 22.62
N ILE A 387 -6.97 11.76 21.81
CA ILE A 387 -8.31 11.35 22.21
C ILE A 387 -8.27 10.29 23.31
N GLU A 388 -7.29 9.40 23.29
CA GLU A 388 -7.10 8.43 24.37
C GLU A 388 -6.74 9.13 25.70
N GLU A 389 -5.93 10.19 25.68
CA GLU A 389 -5.69 11.04 26.85
C GLU A 389 -7.01 11.65 27.36
N TYR A 390 -7.83 12.25 26.51
CA TYR A 390 -9.13 12.82 26.90
C TYR A 390 -10.10 11.78 27.46
N LYS A 391 -10.11 10.57 26.92
CA LYS A 391 -10.92 9.45 27.44
C LYS A 391 -10.49 9.10 28.86
N ASN A 392 -9.18 9.02 29.11
CA ASN A 392 -8.65 8.74 30.44
C ASN A 392 -9.01 9.84 31.42
N ASP A 393 -8.88 11.12 31.06
CA ASP A 393 -9.28 12.27 31.89
C ASP A 393 -10.77 12.21 32.24
N LEU A 394 -11.65 11.89 31.28
CA LEU A 394 -13.08 11.75 31.50
C LEU A 394 -13.43 10.59 32.44
N VAL A 395 -12.74 9.48 32.36
CA VAL A 395 -12.96 8.30 33.21
C VAL A 395 -12.38 8.54 34.61
N GLU A 396 -11.14 9.01 34.72
CA GLU A 396 -10.42 9.16 35.98
C GLU A 396 -10.85 10.40 36.77
N GLU A 397 -10.97 11.56 36.12
CA GLU A 397 -11.28 12.80 36.80
C GLU A 397 -12.78 13.07 36.93
N LYS A 398 -13.57 12.68 35.92
CA LYS A 398 -15.04 12.95 35.92
C LYS A 398 -15.87 11.75 36.36
N ASN A 399 -15.22 10.59 36.65
CA ASN A 399 -15.87 9.35 37.07
C ASN A 399 -16.91 8.82 36.07
N LEU A 400 -16.67 8.96 34.76
CA LEU A 400 -17.51 8.35 33.73
C LEU A 400 -17.13 6.87 33.53
N VAL A 401 -18.08 6.05 33.07
CA VAL A 401 -17.77 4.67 32.68
C VAL A 401 -17.27 4.59 31.24
N GLN A 402 -16.50 3.56 30.92
CA GLN A 402 -15.90 3.38 29.59
C GLN A 402 -16.93 3.44 28.45
N ASP A 403 -18.13 2.91 28.66
CA ASP A 403 -19.21 2.96 27.67
C ASP A 403 -19.72 4.38 27.39
N ASP A 404 -19.59 5.31 28.36
CA ASP A 404 -20.01 6.69 28.15
C ASP A 404 -19.10 7.45 27.20
N VAL A 405 -17.83 7.07 27.11
CA VAL A 405 -16.80 7.72 26.29
C VAL A 405 -16.52 6.98 24.97
N LYS A 406 -17.14 5.81 24.74
CA LYS A 406 -16.95 5.01 23.54
C LYS A 406 -17.27 5.75 22.23
N PHE A 407 -18.25 6.67 22.26
CA PHE A 407 -18.62 7.48 21.10
C PHE A 407 -17.44 8.29 20.51
N LEU A 408 -16.41 8.56 21.30
CA LEU A 408 -15.17 9.22 20.82
C LEU A 408 -14.37 8.31 19.89
N GLU A 409 -14.37 7.00 20.12
CA GLU A 409 -13.78 6.03 19.21
C GLU A 409 -14.57 5.95 17.90
N ASP A 410 -15.91 5.91 18.00
CA ASP A 410 -16.80 5.91 16.84
C ASP A 410 -16.60 7.17 15.98
N ALA A 411 -16.43 8.33 16.64
CA ALA A 411 -16.13 9.58 15.96
C ALA A 411 -14.79 9.55 15.24
N LEU A 412 -13.72 9.03 15.89
CA LEU A 412 -12.40 8.86 15.27
C LEU A 412 -12.47 7.93 14.06
N GLU A 413 -13.16 6.80 14.20
CA GLU A 413 -13.32 5.85 13.09
C GLU A 413 -14.06 6.49 11.92
N THR A 414 -15.11 7.27 12.19
CA THR A 414 -15.84 8.03 11.18
C THR A 414 -14.94 9.02 10.45
N ILE A 415 -14.14 9.80 11.18
CA ILE A 415 -13.18 10.77 10.61
C ILE A 415 -12.18 10.04 9.70
N PHE A 416 -11.58 8.95 10.18
CA PHE A 416 -10.55 8.23 9.42
C PHE A 416 -11.11 7.58 8.16
N ASN A 417 -12.31 6.98 8.25
CA ASN A 417 -13.01 6.39 7.12
C ASN A 417 -13.42 7.45 6.10
N CYS A 418 -13.84 8.63 6.57
CA CYS A 418 -14.21 9.76 5.71
C CYS A 418 -12.97 10.33 4.98
N ASN A 419 -11.85 10.57 5.67
CA ASN A 419 -10.61 11.03 5.06
C ASN A 419 -10.10 10.06 3.99
N ARG A 420 -10.17 8.73 4.26
CA ARG A 420 -9.81 7.70 3.29
C ARG A 420 -10.72 7.75 2.05
N LEU A 421 -12.03 7.85 2.24
CA LEU A 421 -12.98 7.96 1.13
C LEU A 421 -12.70 9.23 0.29
N LEU A 422 -12.55 10.38 0.94
CA LEU A 422 -12.27 11.66 0.28
C LEU A 422 -10.97 11.61 -0.54
N LYS A 423 -9.92 10.97 -0.03
CA LYS A 423 -8.67 10.74 -0.75
C LYS A 423 -8.94 10.12 -2.14
N TYR A 424 -9.77 9.10 -2.21
CA TYR A 424 -10.08 8.40 -3.46
C TYR A 424 -11.19 9.09 -4.28
N ILE A 425 -12.05 9.87 -3.67
CA ILE A 425 -13.00 10.73 -4.38
C ILE A 425 -12.27 11.76 -5.25
N PHE A 426 -11.16 12.33 -4.80
CA PHE A 426 -10.36 13.24 -5.64
C PHE A 426 -9.77 12.52 -6.85
N ILE A 427 -9.31 11.28 -6.71
CA ILE A 427 -8.87 10.47 -7.84
C ILE A 427 -10.04 10.20 -8.80
N PHE A 428 -11.19 9.79 -8.27
CA PHE A 428 -12.39 9.52 -9.07
C PHE A 428 -12.82 10.75 -9.88
N GLY A 429 -12.90 11.92 -9.23
CA GLY A 429 -13.27 13.19 -9.84
C GLY A 429 -12.34 13.61 -10.99
N TYR A 430 -11.05 13.30 -10.89
CA TYR A 430 -10.11 13.54 -11.99
C TYR A 430 -10.51 12.77 -13.26
N PHE A 431 -10.96 11.52 -13.14
CA PHE A 431 -11.34 10.68 -14.27
C PHE A 431 -12.77 10.91 -14.79
N LEU A 432 -13.61 11.71 -14.14
CA LEU A 432 -14.94 12.03 -14.64
C LEU A 432 -14.89 12.84 -15.95
N LYS A 433 -15.77 12.51 -16.90
CA LYS A 433 -15.95 13.28 -18.14
C LYS A 433 -16.50 14.67 -17.81
N GLU A 434 -16.16 15.67 -18.62
CA GLU A 434 -16.61 17.07 -18.41
C GLU A 434 -18.12 17.27 -18.53
N ASN A 435 -18.81 16.39 -19.24
CA ASN A 435 -20.26 16.41 -19.40
C ASN A 435 -21.04 15.74 -18.25
N ALA A 436 -20.34 15.18 -17.26
CA ALA A 436 -20.94 14.67 -16.04
C ALA A 436 -21.41 15.84 -15.16
N ASN A 437 -22.33 15.61 -14.22
CA ASN A 437 -22.74 16.59 -13.22
C ASN A 437 -21.60 16.85 -12.21
N ILE A 438 -20.47 17.35 -12.71
CA ILE A 438 -19.26 17.60 -11.92
C ILE A 438 -19.54 18.57 -10.79
N THR A 439 -20.31 19.62 -11.05
CA THR A 439 -20.64 20.64 -10.03
C THR A 439 -21.39 20.04 -8.85
N LEU A 440 -22.38 19.17 -9.10
CA LEU A 440 -23.10 18.49 -8.02
C LEU A 440 -22.19 17.48 -7.27
N PHE A 441 -21.39 16.74 -8.00
CA PHE A 441 -20.41 15.84 -7.41
C PHE A 441 -19.40 16.60 -6.52
N GLU A 442 -18.88 17.75 -7.01
CA GLU A 442 -17.95 18.59 -6.24
C GLU A 442 -18.63 19.19 -5.01
N TYR A 443 -19.88 19.65 -5.12
CA TYR A 443 -20.65 20.12 -3.99
C TYR A 443 -20.82 19.05 -2.91
N ASN A 444 -21.17 17.81 -3.29
CA ASN A 444 -21.40 16.72 -2.36
C ASN A 444 -20.12 16.34 -1.59
N TYR A 445 -18.97 16.23 -2.26
CA TYR A 445 -17.75 15.91 -1.55
C TYR A 445 -17.21 17.07 -0.71
N HIS A 446 -17.40 18.32 -1.13
CA HIS A 446 -17.04 19.49 -0.33
C HIS A 446 -17.89 19.57 0.94
N PHE A 447 -19.18 19.28 0.84
CA PHE A 447 -20.05 19.23 2.00
C PHE A 447 -19.62 18.13 2.98
N LEU A 448 -19.32 16.93 2.48
CA LEU A 448 -18.82 15.82 3.28
C LEU A 448 -17.49 16.18 3.98
N HIS A 449 -16.58 16.83 3.27
CA HIS A 449 -15.31 17.30 3.83
C HIS A 449 -15.55 18.29 4.96
N TYR A 450 -16.40 19.28 4.75
CA TYR A 450 -16.73 20.29 5.76
C TYR A 450 -17.34 19.68 7.04
N GLN A 451 -18.27 18.72 6.91
CA GLN A 451 -18.83 18.06 8.08
C GLN A 451 -17.78 17.22 8.84
N ASN A 452 -16.86 16.61 8.12
CA ASN A 452 -15.76 15.85 8.71
C ASN A 452 -14.78 16.76 9.48
N ASP A 453 -14.49 17.93 8.94
CA ASP A 453 -13.65 18.94 9.61
C ASP A 453 -14.34 19.47 10.88
N LEU A 454 -15.66 19.72 10.84
CA LEU A 454 -16.43 20.13 12.03
C LEU A 454 -16.40 19.06 13.13
N LEU A 455 -16.48 17.77 12.76
CA LEU A 455 -16.38 16.68 13.73
C LEU A 455 -14.97 16.63 14.34
N LEU A 456 -13.93 16.78 13.54
CA LEU A 456 -12.54 16.80 14.01
C LEU A 456 -12.27 18.00 14.95
N GLU A 457 -12.67 19.21 14.56
CA GLU A 457 -12.54 20.42 15.39
C GLU A 457 -13.28 20.27 16.73
N SER A 458 -14.47 19.68 16.69
CA SER A 458 -15.26 19.43 17.90
C SER A 458 -14.53 18.55 18.92
N ILE A 459 -13.77 17.56 18.46
CA ILE A 459 -13.07 16.60 19.32
C ILE A 459 -11.69 17.12 19.73
N GLU A 460 -10.93 17.70 18.81
CA GLU A 460 -9.51 17.99 19.02
C GLU A 460 -9.26 19.36 19.64
N LEU A 461 -9.96 20.43 19.18
CA LEU A 461 -9.50 21.79 19.39
C LEU A 461 -10.33 22.60 20.38
N GLU A 462 -11.66 22.47 20.40
CA GLU A 462 -12.46 23.48 21.10
C GLU A 462 -13.45 22.91 22.13
N LYS A 463 -14.29 21.95 21.77
CA LYS A 463 -15.43 21.61 22.63
C LYS A 463 -15.08 20.61 23.73
N LEU A 464 -14.44 19.51 23.39
CA LEU A 464 -14.14 18.46 24.36
C LEU A 464 -13.15 18.94 25.46
N PRO A 465 -12.00 19.60 25.11
CA PRO A 465 -11.10 20.13 26.14
C PRO A 465 -11.80 21.08 27.10
N ASN A 466 -12.59 22.02 26.57
CA ASN A 466 -13.31 23.01 27.40
C ASN A 466 -14.34 22.35 28.33
N ILE A 467 -14.98 21.26 27.91
CA ILE A 467 -15.93 20.50 28.73
C ILE A 467 -15.20 19.77 29.87
N ILE A 468 -14.04 19.20 29.61
CA ILE A 468 -13.22 18.51 30.62
C ILE A 468 -12.78 19.46 31.72
N GLU A 469 -12.50 20.73 31.42
CA GLU A 469 -12.10 21.75 32.39
C GLU A 469 -13.21 22.18 33.34
N ILE A 470 -14.51 21.89 33.07
CA ILE A 470 -15.65 22.30 33.90
C ILE A 470 -15.58 21.58 35.26
N GLN A 471 -15.52 22.36 36.34
CA GLN A 471 -15.46 21.86 37.72
C GLN A 471 -16.84 21.61 38.35
N ASP A 472 -17.87 22.37 37.95
CA ASP A 472 -19.22 22.15 38.42
C ASP A 472 -19.81 20.88 37.83
N LYS A 473 -20.16 19.91 38.70
CA LYS A 473 -20.63 18.59 38.29
C LYS A 473 -21.93 18.62 37.50
N ASN A 474 -22.87 19.50 37.86
CA ASN A 474 -24.17 19.57 37.19
C ASN A 474 -24.02 20.22 35.81
N LEU A 475 -23.21 21.28 35.74
CA LEU A 475 -22.89 21.94 34.48
C LEU A 475 -22.12 21.01 33.55
N PHE A 476 -21.10 20.27 34.06
CA PHE A 476 -20.37 19.27 33.31
C PHE A 476 -21.30 18.20 32.72
N GLN A 477 -22.16 17.59 33.53
CA GLN A 477 -23.08 16.56 33.04
C GLN A 477 -23.99 17.09 31.92
N LYS A 478 -24.53 18.29 32.08
CA LYS A 478 -25.39 18.89 31.05
C LYS A 478 -24.63 19.14 29.76
N MET A 479 -23.45 19.76 29.84
CA MET A 479 -22.66 20.10 28.67
C MET A 479 -22.09 18.87 27.99
N PHE A 480 -21.69 17.85 28.76
CA PHE A 480 -21.19 16.59 28.22
C PHE A 480 -22.28 15.80 27.47
N LEU A 481 -23.49 15.73 28.01
CA LEU A 481 -24.62 15.09 27.32
C LEU A 481 -24.97 15.79 26.01
N GLU A 482 -25.06 17.12 26.04
CA GLU A 482 -25.32 17.93 24.84
C GLU A 482 -24.20 17.73 23.78
N TYR A 483 -22.95 17.68 24.21
CA TYR A 483 -21.80 17.40 23.34
C TYR A 483 -21.87 16.00 22.74
N LYS A 484 -22.17 14.98 23.54
CA LYS A 484 -22.34 13.58 23.11
C LYS A 484 -23.43 13.46 22.04
N ASP A 485 -24.59 14.08 22.25
CA ASP A 485 -25.72 14.06 21.31
C ASP A 485 -25.39 14.77 19.99
N ASN A 486 -24.70 15.92 20.06
CA ASN A 486 -24.22 16.64 18.88
C ASN A 486 -23.20 15.82 18.09
N THR A 487 -22.28 15.15 18.78
CA THR A 487 -21.28 14.28 18.16
C THR A 487 -21.93 13.08 17.43
N PHE A 488 -22.90 12.42 18.06
CA PHE A 488 -23.67 11.37 17.40
C PHE A 488 -24.44 11.87 16.18
N SER A 489 -25.00 13.06 16.25
CA SER A 489 -25.72 13.67 15.13
C SER A 489 -24.79 13.95 13.94
N LEU A 490 -23.56 14.44 14.20
CA LEU A 490 -22.53 14.64 13.16
C LEU A 490 -22.06 13.30 12.56
N ILE A 491 -21.78 12.29 13.39
CA ILE A 491 -21.41 10.94 12.92
C ILE A 491 -22.48 10.41 11.96
N LYS A 492 -23.74 10.45 12.38
CA LYS A 492 -24.87 9.96 11.57
C LYS A 492 -25.01 10.74 10.26
N LEU A 493 -24.82 12.05 10.29
CA LEU A 493 -24.87 12.93 9.12
C LEU A 493 -23.76 12.53 8.13
N ILE A 494 -22.51 12.42 8.59
CA ILE A 494 -21.35 12.05 7.77
C ILE A 494 -21.57 10.67 7.13
N GLU A 495 -21.98 9.68 7.92
CA GLU A 495 -22.24 8.33 7.41
C GLU A 495 -23.36 8.30 6.36
N THR A 496 -24.42 9.07 6.55
CA THR A 496 -25.53 9.19 5.60
C THR A 496 -25.05 9.80 4.28
N TYR A 497 -24.33 10.91 4.35
CA TYR A 497 -23.81 11.58 3.14
C TYR A 497 -22.75 10.74 2.43
N LYS A 498 -21.87 10.06 3.17
CA LYS A 498 -20.90 9.10 2.63
C LYS A 498 -21.59 8.01 1.80
N ASN A 499 -22.62 7.38 2.38
CA ASN A 499 -23.34 6.30 1.72
C ASN A 499 -24.11 6.81 0.49
N ASN A 500 -24.74 7.98 0.57
CA ASN A 500 -25.43 8.59 -0.55
C ASN A 500 -24.46 8.92 -1.70
N LEU A 501 -23.30 9.45 -1.40
CA LEU A 501 -22.27 9.77 -2.39
C LEU A 501 -21.74 8.50 -3.09
N ILE A 502 -21.47 7.44 -2.34
CA ILE A 502 -21.05 6.14 -2.90
C ILE A 502 -22.14 5.58 -3.81
N ASN A 503 -23.40 5.58 -3.36
CA ASN A 503 -24.52 5.11 -4.16
C ASN A 503 -24.73 5.93 -5.44
N GLU A 504 -24.57 7.24 -5.39
CA GLU A 504 -24.63 8.12 -6.56
C GLU A 504 -23.52 7.77 -7.57
N ILE A 505 -22.31 7.56 -7.07
CA ILE A 505 -21.18 7.17 -7.91
C ILE A 505 -21.45 5.82 -8.59
N ASP A 506 -21.84 4.82 -7.82
CA ASP A 506 -22.06 3.46 -8.34
C ASP A 506 -23.23 3.39 -9.36
N ASN A 507 -24.29 4.15 -9.15
CA ASN A 507 -25.49 4.10 -10.01
C ASN A 507 -25.42 5.05 -11.23
N ASN A 508 -24.77 6.21 -11.10
CA ASN A 508 -24.93 7.31 -12.08
C ASN A 508 -23.62 7.81 -12.69
N LEU A 509 -22.47 7.59 -12.07
CA LEU A 509 -21.21 8.22 -12.47
C LEU A 509 -20.17 7.23 -13.01
N TYR A 510 -20.28 5.95 -12.74
CA TYR A 510 -19.30 4.96 -13.20
C TYR A 510 -19.19 4.87 -14.72
N ASP A 511 -20.32 5.00 -15.45
CA ASP A 511 -20.36 4.99 -16.91
C ASP A 511 -19.83 6.29 -17.53
N LYS A 512 -19.62 7.32 -16.72
CA LYS A 512 -19.13 8.64 -17.14
C LYS A 512 -17.63 8.81 -16.91
N ILE A 513 -16.89 7.72 -16.70
CA ILE A 513 -15.44 7.73 -16.50
C ILE A 513 -14.73 7.80 -17.85
N ASP A 514 -13.72 8.64 -17.94
CA ASP A 514 -12.81 8.72 -19.08
C ASP A 514 -11.49 7.99 -18.76
N TYR A 515 -11.43 6.71 -19.10
CA TYR A 515 -10.22 5.90 -18.93
C TYR A 515 -9.10 6.28 -19.91
N ASN A 516 -9.40 6.99 -20.99
CA ASN A 516 -8.41 7.43 -21.97
C ASN A 516 -7.81 8.78 -21.62
N ARG A 517 -8.21 9.38 -20.51
CA ARG A 517 -7.64 10.61 -20.02
C ARG A 517 -6.15 10.39 -19.76
N ILE A 518 -5.34 10.81 -20.70
CA ILE A 518 -3.89 10.70 -20.71
C ILE A 518 -3.36 12.11 -20.65
N ILE A 519 -2.49 12.38 -19.67
CA ILE A 519 -1.60 13.54 -19.79
C ILE A 519 -0.61 13.18 -20.91
N TYR A 520 -0.88 13.72 -22.11
CA TYR A 520 -0.08 13.46 -23.31
C TYR A 520 1.41 13.75 -23.02
N ASN A 521 2.25 12.79 -23.39
CA ASN A 521 3.72 12.85 -23.55
C ASN A 521 4.47 13.93 -22.74
N TYR A 522 4.58 13.72 -21.46
CA TYR A 522 5.56 14.42 -20.66
C TYR A 522 6.75 13.52 -20.33
#